data_2f6ad8d7445707576b972f224aa04470
#
_entry.id   2f6ad8d7445707576b972f224aa04470
#
_cell.length_a   1.000
_cell.length_b   1.000
_cell.length_c   1.000
_cell.angle_alpha   90.00
_cell.angle_beta   90.00
_cell.angle_gamma   90.00
#
_symmetry.space_group_name_H-M   'P 1'
#
loop_
_entity.id
_entity.type
_entity.pdbx_description
1 polymer ?
#
loop_
_entity_poly.entity_id
_entity_poly.type
_entity_poly.pdbx_seq_one_letter_code
_entity_poly.pdbx_strand_id
1 'polypeptide(L)'
;MNEFAPAKINLFLDVIRKREDGYHDLGTLFQTIDAGDTVSATLREDDKITLEYNVPQEYPKESDLVYKAALLMQDAYRVGKGVDLYLEKVMPLGAGLGGGSADAAATLRLLNRLWELNLPYEALEELAARLGADVPFLVRGGSAFAEGIGEKLTPIEPLQLKDDQHLLVVTPLDAVPTKDAYAGVPKSGPDRWEAYKAGFKSAGSSTPVTPIDFALENVFNSFEISVFPKHPLVE
;
A
#
# COMPACT_ATOMS: atom_id res chain seq x y z
N MET A 1 -17.99 -4.76 -13.49
CA MET A 1 -17.15 -5.64 -12.64
C MET A 1 -16.71 -4.88 -11.40
N ASN A 2 -16.44 -5.57 -10.29
CA ASN A 2 -15.97 -4.93 -9.05
C ASN A 2 -14.67 -5.58 -8.59
N GLU A 3 -13.83 -4.80 -7.90
CA GLU A 3 -12.58 -5.24 -7.30
C GLU A 3 -12.41 -4.62 -5.94
N PHE A 4 -12.10 -5.43 -4.94
CA PHE A 4 -11.77 -4.96 -3.60
C PHE A 4 -10.35 -4.40 -3.56
N ALA A 5 -10.17 -3.26 -2.92
CA ALA A 5 -8.92 -2.55 -2.76
C ALA A 5 -8.47 -2.61 -1.28
N PRO A 6 -7.82 -3.70 -0.84
CA PRO A 6 -7.44 -3.88 0.56
C PRO A 6 -6.41 -2.83 0.98
N ALA A 7 -6.62 -2.22 2.12
CA ALA A 7 -5.63 -1.35 2.74
C ALA A 7 -4.41 -2.14 3.24
N LYS A 8 -3.33 -1.45 3.58
CA LYS A 8 -2.13 -2.05 4.18
C LYS A 8 -1.78 -1.42 5.51
N ILE A 9 -1.10 -2.17 6.32
CA ILE A 9 -0.38 -1.69 7.50
C ILE A 9 1.10 -2.02 7.38
N ASN A 10 1.91 -1.33 8.20
CA ASN A 10 3.31 -1.68 8.43
C ASN A 10 3.41 -2.31 9.82
N LEU A 11 3.65 -3.60 9.90
CA LEU A 11 3.93 -4.29 11.18
C LEU A 11 5.31 -3.93 11.72
N PHE A 12 6.21 -3.57 10.82
CA PHE A 12 7.52 -3.00 11.15
C PHE A 12 7.86 -1.94 10.11
N LEU A 13 8.39 -0.79 10.53
CA LEU A 13 8.93 0.24 9.64
C LEU A 13 10.14 0.92 10.26
N ASP A 14 11.28 0.80 9.62
CA ASP A 14 12.50 1.46 10.02
C ASP A 14 13.08 2.32 8.88
N VAL A 15 13.40 3.57 9.19
CA VAL A 15 14.04 4.48 8.25
C VAL A 15 15.55 4.34 8.40
N ILE A 16 16.19 3.68 7.43
CA ILE A 16 17.60 3.28 7.49
C ILE A 16 18.52 4.47 7.25
N ARG A 17 18.28 5.21 6.16
CA ARG A 17 19.09 6.38 5.79
C ARG A 17 18.36 7.31 4.82
N LYS A 18 18.82 8.55 4.74
CA LYS A 18 18.42 9.48 3.68
C LYS A 18 19.34 9.29 2.48
N ARG A 19 18.76 9.26 1.28
CA ARG A 19 19.45 9.13 -0.01
C ARG A 19 19.82 10.51 -0.58
N GLU A 20 20.71 10.53 -1.55
CA GLU A 20 21.11 11.76 -2.27
C GLU A 20 19.97 12.33 -3.13
N ASP A 21 19.07 11.48 -3.62
CA ASP A 21 17.87 11.86 -4.39
C ASP A 21 16.74 12.48 -3.53
N GLY A 22 16.97 12.58 -2.21
CA GLY A 22 16.01 13.16 -1.26
C GLY A 22 15.04 12.15 -0.65
N TYR A 23 14.92 10.94 -1.19
CA TYR A 23 14.17 9.83 -0.62
C TYR A 23 14.89 9.21 0.59
N HIS A 24 14.24 8.23 1.23
CA HIS A 24 14.83 7.48 2.33
C HIS A 24 14.83 5.99 1.99
N ASP A 25 15.96 5.32 2.26
CA ASP A 25 15.97 3.87 2.33
C ASP A 25 15.28 3.44 3.60
N LEU A 26 14.38 2.48 3.49
CA LEU A 26 13.63 1.91 4.58
C LEU A 26 13.64 0.39 4.54
N GLY A 27 13.33 -0.22 5.68
CA GLY A 27 13.01 -1.63 5.81
C GLY A 27 11.65 -1.76 6.47
N THR A 28 10.72 -2.50 5.85
CA THR A 28 9.37 -2.62 6.38
C THR A 28 8.79 -4.02 6.14
N LEU A 29 7.90 -4.44 7.02
CA LEU A 29 7.01 -5.57 6.81
C LEU A 29 5.61 -5.03 6.52
N PHE A 30 5.20 -5.16 5.25
CA PHE A 30 3.84 -4.85 4.81
C PHE A 30 2.90 -6.02 5.05
N GLN A 31 1.66 -5.68 5.41
CA GLN A 31 0.54 -6.61 5.51
C GLN A 31 -0.72 -5.95 4.97
N THR A 32 -1.42 -6.60 4.02
CA THR A 32 -2.79 -6.19 3.66
C THR A 32 -3.77 -6.60 4.75
N ILE A 33 -4.82 -5.79 4.92
CA ILE A 33 -5.86 -6.03 5.92
C ILE A 33 -7.23 -6.19 5.25
N ASP A 34 -8.17 -6.79 5.97
CA ASP A 34 -9.55 -7.03 5.56
C ASP A 34 -10.43 -5.77 5.71
N ALA A 35 -9.87 -4.62 5.40
CA ALA A 35 -10.56 -3.34 5.31
C ALA A 35 -10.03 -2.60 4.09
N GLY A 36 -10.91 -1.96 3.33
CA GLY A 36 -10.51 -1.33 2.07
C GLY A 36 -11.66 -0.67 1.34
N ASP A 37 -11.37 -0.16 0.18
CA ASP A 37 -12.30 0.48 -0.73
C ASP A 37 -12.78 -0.51 -1.81
N THR A 38 -13.69 -0.08 -2.67
CA THR A 38 -14.14 -0.89 -3.81
C THR A 38 -14.09 -0.07 -5.09
N VAL A 39 -13.45 -0.62 -6.11
CA VAL A 39 -13.44 -0.06 -7.46
C VAL A 39 -14.40 -0.85 -8.34
N SER A 40 -15.33 -0.17 -8.99
CA SER A 40 -16.23 -0.75 -9.98
C SER A 40 -15.89 -0.21 -11.36
N ALA A 41 -16.05 -1.04 -12.40
CA ALA A 41 -15.78 -0.66 -13.77
C ALA A 41 -16.82 -1.22 -14.72
N THR A 42 -17.24 -0.38 -15.70
CA THR A 42 -18.10 -0.74 -16.81
C THR A 42 -17.43 -0.35 -18.13
N LEU A 43 -17.36 -1.29 -19.07
CA LEU A 43 -16.75 -1.07 -20.38
C LEU A 43 -17.54 -0.05 -21.18
N ARG A 44 -16.82 0.84 -21.88
CA ARG A 44 -17.38 1.81 -22.83
C ARG A 44 -17.03 1.41 -24.26
N GLU A 45 -17.86 1.84 -25.19
CA GLU A 45 -17.60 1.66 -26.64
C GLU A 45 -16.70 2.77 -27.21
N ASP A 46 -16.62 3.95 -26.55
CA ASP A 46 -15.64 4.99 -26.88
C ASP A 46 -14.34 4.79 -26.10
N ASP A 47 -13.36 5.64 -26.27
CA ASP A 47 -12.03 5.58 -25.63
C ASP A 47 -11.93 6.40 -24.32
N LYS A 48 -13.06 6.93 -23.82
CA LYS A 48 -13.05 7.84 -22.66
C LYS A 48 -12.95 7.08 -21.34
N ILE A 49 -12.26 7.71 -20.39
CA ILE A 49 -12.22 7.29 -19.00
C ILE A 49 -13.04 8.28 -18.17
N THR A 50 -14.02 7.79 -17.43
CA THR A 50 -14.74 8.57 -16.43
C THR A 50 -14.43 8.03 -15.03
N LEU A 51 -14.57 8.87 -14.01
CA LEU A 51 -14.43 8.46 -12.62
C LEU A 51 -15.44 9.22 -11.75
N GLU A 52 -16.24 8.46 -11.02
CA GLU A 52 -17.20 8.96 -10.05
C GLU A 52 -16.91 8.36 -8.67
N TYR A 53 -17.45 9.00 -7.61
CA TYR A 53 -17.19 8.64 -6.21
C TYR A 53 -18.48 8.61 -5.41
N ASN A 54 -18.51 7.79 -4.35
CA ASN A 54 -19.59 7.81 -3.35
C ASN A 54 -19.54 9.08 -2.48
N VAL A 55 -18.37 9.71 -2.33
CA VAL A 55 -18.15 10.95 -1.57
C VAL A 55 -17.45 11.98 -2.45
N PRO A 56 -17.84 13.28 -2.42
CA PRO A 56 -17.17 14.31 -3.19
C PRO A 56 -15.67 14.38 -2.88
N GLN A 57 -14.85 14.56 -3.92
CA GLN A 57 -13.41 14.77 -3.79
C GLN A 57 -13.08 16.25 -4.03
N GLU A 58 -12.14 16.78 -3.25
CA GLU A 58 -11.72 18.19 -3.34
C GLU A 58 -10.64 18.43 -4.41
N TYR A 59 -10.21 17.38 -5.12
CA TYR A 59 -9.16 17.44 -6.13
C TYR A 59 -9.68 16.98 -7.51
N PRO A 60 -9.04 17.45 -8.61
CA PRO A 60 -9.41 17.01 -9.97
C PRO A 60 -9.21 15.51 -10.13
N LYS A 61 -10.14 14.82 -10.80
CA LYS A 61 -10.06 13.36 -11.05
C LYS A 61 -8.77 12.94 -11.74
N GLU A 62 -8.19 13.83 -12.56
CA GLU A 62 -6.93 13.59 -13.28
C GLU A 62 -5.72 13.46 -12.32
N SER A 63 -5.85 13.93 -11.07
CA SER A 63 -4.84 13.73 -10.03
C SER A 63 -5.03 12.44 -9.24
N ASP A 64 -6.22 11.81 -9.34
CA ASP A 64 -6.53 10.56 -8.66
C ASP A 64 -5.73 9.38 -9.23
N LEU A 65 -5.27 8.48 -8.35
CA LEU A 65 -4.48 7.33 -8.75
C LEU A 65 -5.31 6.28 -9.52
N VAL A 66 -6.61 6.18 -9.28
CA VAL A 66 -7.54 5.32 -10.04
C VAL A 66 -7.59 5.77 -11.49
N TYR A 67 -7.81 7.07 -11.72
CA TYR A 67 -7.83 7.64 -13.07
C TYR A 67 -6.48 7.47 -13.77
N LYS A 68 -5.39 7.78 -13.06
CA LYS A 68 -4.01 7.61 -13.59
C LYS A 68 -3.69 6.16 -13.92
N ALA A 69 -4.13 5.20 -13.12
CA ALA A 69 -3.93 3.78 -13.36
C ALA A 69 -4.66 3.33 -14.65
N ALA A 70 -5.90 3.80 -14.83
CA ALA A 70 -6.66 3.48 -16.03
C ALA A 70 -6.04 4.09 -17.29
N LEU A 71 -5.67 5.37 -17.25
CA LEU A 71 -5.01 6.06 -18.35
C LEU A 71 -3.67 5.41 -18.70
N LEU A 72 -2.87 5.11 -17.68
CA LEU A 72 -1.56 4.47 -17.85
C LEU A 72 -1.68 3.11 -18.55
N MET A 73 -2.64 2.29 -18.14
CA MET A 73 -2.86 0.97 -18.74
C MET A 73 -3.43 1.08 -20.16
N GLN A 74 -4.40 1.99 -20.39
CA GLN A 74 -4.96 2.26 -21.70
C GLN A 74 -3.87 2.66 -22.70
N ASP A 75 -3.00 3.59 -22.33
CA ASP A 75 -1.88 4.06 -23.16
C ASP A 75 -0.84 2.97 -23.40
N ALA A 76 -0.40 2.27 -22.35
CA ALA A 76 0.65 1.27 -22.42
C ALA A 76 0.30 0.11 -23.36
N TYR A 77 -0.97 -0.30 -23.36
CA TYR A 77 -1.45 -1.44 -24.16
C TYR A 77 -2.31 -1.03 -25.36
N ARG A 78 -2.41 0.28 -25.64
CA ARG A 78 -3.17 0.83 -26.77
C ARG A 78 -4.60 0.32 -26.82
N VAL A 79 -5.27 0.31 -25.67
CA VAL A 79 -6.66 -0.15 -25.56
C VAL A 79 -7.58 0.89 -26.20
N GLY A 80 -8.29 0.51 -27.24
CA GLY A 80 -9.22 1.39 -27.97
C GLY A 80 -10.58 1.54 -27.30
N LYS A 81 -10.80 0.94 -26.14
CA LYS A 81 -12.05 1.01 -25.37
C LYS A 81 -11.83 1.77 -24.08
N GLY A 82 -12.79 2.60 -23.71
CA GLY A 82 -12.79 3.32 -22.47
C GLY A 82 -13.47 2.56 -21.33
N VAL A 83 -13.62 3.25 -20.21
CA VAL A 83 -14.19 2.69 -18.98
C VAL A 83 -14.89 3.76 -18.16
N ASP A 84 -16.06 3.44 -17.63
CA ASP A 84 -16.69 4.17 -16.54
C ASP A 84 -16.25 3.53 -15.22
N LEU A 85 -15.55 4.29 -14.39
CA LEU A 85 -15.08 3.88 -13.07
C LEU A 85 -15.93 4.52 -11.99
N TYR A 86 -16.19 3.76 -10.94
CA TYR A 86 -16.80 4.24 -9.71
C TYR A 86 -15.98 3.75 -8.51
N LEU A 87 -15.57 4.70 -7.66
CA LEU A 87 -14.78 4.42 -6.47
C LEU A 87 -15.64 4.63 -5.21
N GLU A 88 -15.89 3.54 -4.50
CA GLU A 88 -16.52 3.57 -3.18
C GLU A 88 -15.43 3.67 -2.11
N LYS A 89 -15.22 4.90 -1.60
CA LYS A 89 -14.24 5.20 -0.55
C LYS A 89 -14.83 4.94 0.82
N VAL A 90 -14.18 4.06 1.57
CA VAL A 90 -14.44 3.76 2.98
C VAL A 90 -13.19 4.11 3.81
N MET A 91 -12.00 3.94 3.24
CA MET A 91 -10.74 4.20 3.94
C MET A 91 -10.47 5.71 4.02
N PRO A 92 -10.00 6.20 5.20
CA PRO A 92 -9.69 7.60 5.38
C PRO A 92 -8.49 8.02 4.53
N LEU A 93 -8.54 9.25 3.99
CA LEU A 93 -7.44 9.82 3.21
C LEU A 93 -6.27 10.19 4.12
N GLY A 94 -5.05 9.92 3.67
CA GLY A 94 -3.83 10.35 4.35
C GLY A 94 -3.52 9.65 5.68
N ALA A 95 -4.21 8.55 5.98
CA ALA A 95 -4.05 7.80 7.25
C ALA A 95 -2.87 6.81 7.28
N GLY A 96 -1.99 6.81 6.29
CA GLY A 96 -0.87 5.86 6.21
C GLY A 96 -1.25 4.42 5.81
N LEU A 97 -2.53 4.17 5.54
CA LEU A 97 -3.10 2.86 5.22
C LEU A 97 -2.97 2.46 3.75
N GLY A 98 -2.37 3.30 2.92
CA GLY A 98 -2.17 3.03 1.50
C GLY A 98 -3.45 3.01 0.65
N GLY A 99 -4.57 3.60 1.13
CA GLY A 99 -5.88 3.51 0.47
C GLY A 99 -5.85 3.90 -1.02
N GLY A 100 -5.35 5.10 -1.36
CA GLY A 100 -5.26 5.51 -2.77
C GLY A 100 -4.35 4.62 -3.63
N SER A 101 -3.28 4.06 -3.04
CA SER A 101 -2.43 3.08 -3.71
C SER A 101 -3.14 1.74 -3.90
N ALA A 102 -3.98 1.34 -2.94
CA ALA A 102 -4.82 0.15 -3.04
C ALA A 102 -5.87 0.30 -4.15
N ASP A 103 -6.49 1.47 -4.25
CA ASP A 103 -7.45 1.79 -5.30
C ASP A 103 -6.82 1.70 -6.69
N ALA A 104 -5.61 2.25 -6.85
CA ALA A 104 -4.85 2.15 -8.10
C ALA A 104 -4.50 0.70 -8.45
N ALA A 105 -4.02 -0.08 -7.49
CA ALA A 105 -3.70 -1.49 -7.69
C ALA A 105 -4.93 -2.32 -8.05
N ALA A 106 -6.05 -2.09 -7.36
CA ALA A 106 -7.33 -2.71 -7.68
C ALA A 106 -7.79 -2.33 -9.10
N THR A 107 -7.63 -1.07 -9.50
CA THR A 107 -7.93 -0.61 -10.86
C THR A 107 -7.12 -1.35 -11.91
N LEU A 108 -5.81 -1.51 -11.70
CA LEU A 108 -4.95 -2.27 -12.62
C LEU A 108 -5.42 -3.73 -12.75
N ARG A 109 -5.72 -4.41 -11.63
CA ARG A 109 -6.24 -5.80 -11.65
C ARG A 109 -7.59 -5.90 -12.35
N LEU A 110 -8.49 -4.96 -12.05
CA LEU A 110 -9.84 -4.92 -12.61
C LEU A 110 -9.81 -4.72 -14.12
N LEU A 111 -9.04 -3.73 -14.59
CA LEU A 111 -8.93 -3.40 -16.01
C LEU A 111 -8.17 -4.46 -16.79
N ASN A 112 -7.18 -5.14 -16.19
CA ASN A 112 -6.54 -6.30 -16.80
C ASN A 112 -7.55 -7.39 -17.20
N ARG A 113 -8.56 -7.62 -16.36
CA ARG A 113 -9.64 -8.56 -16.65
C ARG A 113 -10.69 -7.97 -17.59
N LEU A 114 -11.12 -6.73 -17.36
CA LEU A 114 -12.19 -6.07 -18.14
C LEU A 114 -11.79 -5.87 -19.61
N TRP A 115 -10.53 -5.52 -19.86
CA TRP A 115 -9.97 -5.33 -21.20
C TRP A 115 -9.33 -6.61 -21.76
N GLU A 116 -9.44 -7.74 -21.05
CA GLU A 116 -8.94 -9.06 -21.47
C GLU A 116 -7.45 -9.07 -21.85
N LEU A 117 -6.63 -8.26 -21.13
CA LEU A 117 -5.21 -8.14 -21.44
C LEU A 117 -4.40 -9.36 -20.98
N ASN A 118 -4.89 -10.07 -19.95
CA ASN A 118 -4.27 -11.29 -19.40
C ASN A 118 -2.80 -11.11 -19.01
N LEU A 119 -2.46 -9.93 -18.47
CA LEU A 119 -1.11 -9.62 -18.02
C LEU A 119 -0.77 -10.39 -16.75
N PRO A 120 0.46 -10.89 -16.62
CA PRO A 120 0.94 -11.45 -15.36
C PRO A 120 1.13 -10.37 -14.30
N TYR A 121 1.22 -10.77 -13.03
CA TYR A 121 1.38 -9.83 -11.92
C TYR A 121 2.62 -8.96 -12.07
N GLU A 122 3.72 -9.49 -12.58
CA GLU A 122 4.98 -8.76 -12.79
C GLU A 122 4.80 -7.55 -13.71
N ALA A 123 4.02 -7.69 -14.78
CA ALA A 123 3.71 -6.59 -15.69
C ALA A 123 2.81 -5.53 -15.03
N LEU A 124 1.87 -5.96 -14.18
CA LEU A 124 1.04 -5.02 -13.40
C LEU A 124 1.88 -4.29 -12.34
N GLU A 125 2.85 -4.96 -11.69
CA GLU A 125 3.76 -4.36 -10.72
C GLU A 125 4.69 -3.32 -11.38
N GLU A 126 5.15 -3.55 -12.61
CA GLU A 126 5.92 -2.57 -13.39
C GLU A 126 5.12 -1.30 -13.70
N LEU A 127 3.84 -1.45 -14.07
CA LEU A 127 2.93 -0.29 -14.23
C LEU A 127 2.69 0.40 -12.90
N ALA A 128 2.45 -0.37 -11.84
CA ALA A 128 2.17 0.10 -10.50
C ALA A 128 3.31 0.96 -9.93
N ALA A 129 4.57 0.59 -10.20
CA ALA A 129 5.76 1.35 -9.77
C ALA A 129 5.79 2.78 -10.32
N ARG A 130 5.11 3.05 -11.44
CA ARG A 130 4.99 4.39 -12.03
C ARG A 130 3.92 5.25 -11.34
N LEU A 131 3.05 4.66 -10.53
CA LEU A 131 1.96 5.32 -9.81
C LEU A 131 2.34 5.69 -8.37
N GLY A 132 3.16 4.86 -7.72
CA GLY A 132 3.61 5.11 -6.35
C GLY A 132 4.35 3.92 -5.74
N ALA A 133 5.11 4.15 -4.68
CA ALA A 133 5.97 3.15 -4.05
C ALA A 133 5.20 1.96 -3.43
N ASP A 134 4.01 2.22 -2.87
CA ASP A 134 3.19 1.18 -2.23
C ASP A 134 2.33 0.39 -3.23
N VAL A 135 2.11 0.93 -4.46
CA VAL A 135 1.19 0.33 -5.44
C VAL A 135 1.63 -1.06 -5.89
N PRO A 136 2.93 -1.33 -6.17
CA PRO A 136 3.39 -2.68 -6.54
C PRO A 136 3.05 -3.74 -5.50
N PHE A 137 3.26 -3.46 -4.21
CA PHE A 137 2.87 -4.38 -3.14
C PHE A 137 1.37 -4.70 -3.17
N LEU A 138 0.54 -3.66 -3.36
CA LEU A 138 -0.92 -3.79 -3.34
C LEU A 138 -1.50 -4.45 -4.60
N VAL A 139 -0.73 -4.57 -5.67
CA VAL A 139 -1.11 -5.38 -6.84
C VAL A 139 -1.24 -6.86 -6.45
N ARG A 140 -0.33 -7.37 -5.65
CA ARG A 140 -0.33 -8.77 -5.21
C ARG A 140 -0.99 -8.94 -3.84
N GLY A 141 -0.77 -7.99 -2.93
CA GLY A 141 -1.27 -8.05 -1.56
C GLY A 141 -0.56 -9.11 -0.71
N GLY A 142 -1.21 -9.50 0.38
CA GLY A 142 -0.67 -10.47 1.33
C GLY A 142 0.34 -9.85 2.28
N SER A 143 1.50 -10.50 2.44
CA SER A 143 2.60 -10.06 3.29
C SER A 143 3.89 -10.00 2.51
N ALA A 144 4.69 -8.95 2.72
CA ALA A 144 6.00 -8.82 2.08
C ALA A 144 6.98 -8.01 2.93
N PHE A 145 8.24 -8.41 2.93
CA PHE A 145 9.31 -7.47 3.25
C PHE A 145 9.50 -6.51 2.08
N ALA A 146 9.71 -5.23 2.41
CA ALA A 146 10.01 -4.21 1.43
C ALA A 146 11.24 -3.39 1.85
N GLU A 147 12.08 -3.10 0.89
CA GLU A 147 13.35 -2.37 1.05
C GLU A 147 13.45 -1.27 -0.02
N GLY A 148 14.55 -0.51 -0.02
CA GLY A 148 14.67 0.67 -0.88
C GLY A 148 13.77 1.79 -0.38
N ILE A 149 12.97 2.39 -1.25
CA ILE A 149 11.91 3.34 -0.86
C ILE A 149 10.56 2.64 -0.60
N GLY A 150 10.55 1.29 -0.53
CA GLY A 150 9.39 0.43 -0.39
C GLY A 150 9.08 -0.42 -1.62
N GLU A 151 9.85 -0.26 -2.71
CA GLU A 151 9.62 -0.89 -4.01
C GLU A 151 10.27 -2.27 -4.19
N LYS A 152 11.28 -2.60 -3.35
CA LYS A 152 11.97 -3.89 -3.44
C LYS A 152 11.27 -4.92 -2.58
N LEU A 153 10.34 -5.63 -3.19
CA LEU A 153 9.45 -6.56 -2.50
C LEU A 153 10.06 -7.96 -2.43
N THR A 154 9.99 -8.56 -1.25
CA THR A 154 10.22 -9.99 -1.03
C THR A 154 8.95 -10.57 -0.41
N PRO A 155 8.08 -11.21 -1.22
CA PRO A 155 6.86 -11.83 -0.72
C PRO A 155 7.19 -12.91 0.31
N ILE A 156 6.34 -13.04 1.32
CA ILE A 156 6.37 -14.10 2.32
C ILE A 156 4.99 -14.75 2.42
N GLU A 157 4.91 -15.90 3.10
CA GLU A 157 3.63 -16.51 3.40
C GLU A 157 2.71 -15.51 4.11
N PRO A 158 1.44 -15.39 3.71
CA PRO A 158 0.50 -14.46 4.31
C PRO A 158 0.38 -14.65 5.82
N LEU A 159 0.61 -13.58 6.57
CA LEU A 159 0.41 -13.59 8.00
C LEU A 159 -1.08 -13.59 8.32
N GLN A 160 -1.50 -14.49 9.19
CA GLN A 160 -2.89 -14.63 9.61
C GLN A 160 -3.00 -14.49 11.11
N LEU A 161 -3.93 -13.67 11.55
CA LEU A 161 -4.33 -13.61 12.96
C LEU A 161 -5.01 -14.92 13.36
N LYS A 162 -4.94 -15.27 14.64
CA LYS A 162 -5.72 -16.38 15.19
C LYS A 162 -7.21 -16.04 15.20
N ASP A 163 -8.07 -17.03 15.23
CA ASP A 163 -9.54 -16.85 15.11
C ASP A 163 -10.13 -15.91 16.18
N ASP A 164 -9.48 -15.78 17.33
CA ASP A 164 -9.88 -14.93 18.46
C ASP A 164 -9.18 -13.56 18.46
N GLN A 165 -8.34 -13.28 17.48
CA GLN A 165 -7.60 -12.02 17.35
C GLN A 165 -8.23 -11.12 16.27
N HIS A 166 -8.30 -9.86 16.57
CA HIS A 166 -8.82 -8.83 15.65
C HIS A 166 -7.89 -7.63 15.58
N LEU A 167 -7.78 -7.04 14.38
CA LEU A 167 -7.09 -5.78 14.18
C LEU A 167 -8.10 -4.63 14.30
N LEU A 168 -7.90 -3.75 15.27
CA LEU A 168 -8.63 -2.50 15.37
C LEU A 168 -7.80 -1.37 14.76
N VAL A 169 -8.33 -0.72 13.73
CA VAL A 169 -7.71 0.49 13.14
C VAL A 169 -8.41 1.72 13.69
N VAL A 170 -7.66 2.58 14.37
CA VAL A 170 -8.15 3.86 14.89
C VAL A 170 -7.50 4.99 14.12
N THR A 171 -8.31 5.88 13.55
CA THR A 171 -7.82 7.04 12.79
C THR A 171 -8.20 8.31 13.53
N PRO A 172 -7.26 9.01 14.16
CA PRO A 172 -7.52 10.29 14.79
C PRO A 172 -7.79 11.38 13.73
N LEU A 173 -8.41 12.50 14.16
CA LEU A 173 -8.67 13.63 13.27
C LEU A 173 -7.42 14.46 12.93
N ASP A 174 -6.30 14.17 13.57
CA ASP A 174 -5.01 14.85 13.34
C ASP A 174 -4.27 14.19 12.18
N ALA A 175 -4.26 14.85 11.03
CA ALA A 175 -3.57 14.36 9.84
C ALA A 175 -2.07 14.65 9.90
N VAL A 176 -1.24 13.63 9.67
CA VAL A 176 0.23 13.77 9.60
C VAL A 176 0.69 13.78 8.16
N PRO A 177 1.17 14.92 7.62
CA PRO A 177 1.75 14.95 6.29
C PRO A 177 2.99 14.05 6.21
N THR A 178 3.08 13.19 5.20
CA THR A 178 4.20 12.24 5.01
C THR A 178 5.55 12.94 5.07
N LYS A 179 5.68 14.15 4.50
CA LYS A 179 6.90 14.95 4.54
C LYS A 179 7.34 15.27 5.98
N ASP A 180 6.38 15.57 6.85
CA ASP A 180 6.64 15.94 8.25
C ASP A 180 7.01 14.70 9.08
N ALA A 181 6.44 13.55 8.78
CA ALA A 181 6.83 12.27 9.37
C ALA A 181 8.31 11.97 9.10
N TYR A 182 8.78 12.14 7.86
CA TYR A 182 10.19 11.93 7.50
C TYR A 182 11.14 13.00 8.03
N ALA A 183 10.68 14.22 8.32
CA ALA A 183 11.54 15.39 8.64
C ALA A 183 12.30 15.28 9.96
N GLY A 184 11.94 14.39 10.86
CA GLY A 184 12.55 14.25 12.17
C GLY A 184 13.02 12.86 12.54
N VAL A 185 12.93 11.91 11.61
CA VAL A 185 13.24 10.50 11.88
C VAL A 185 14.74 10.30 12.08
N PRO A 186 15.18 9.71 13.23
CA PRO A 186 16.55 9.27 13.42
C PRO A 186 16.90 8.18 12.39
N LYS A 187 18.11 8.24 11.86
CA LYS A 187 18.62 7.20 10.97
C LYS A 187 19.16 6.06 11.81
N SER A 188 18.60 4.86 11.68
CA SER A 188 18.98 3.70 12.50
C SER A 188 20.18 2.92 11.93
N GLY A 189 20.51 3.11 10.67
CA GLY A 189 21.38 2.18 9.95
C GLY A 189 20.68 0.85 9.65
N PRO A 190 21.34 -0.10 8.97
CA PRO A 190 20.71 -1.35 8.55
C PRO A 190 20.53 -2.38 9.67
N ASP A 191 21.22 -2.25 10.79
CA ASP A 191 21.35 -3.33 11.80
C ASP A 191 20.00 -3.75 12.40
N ARG A 192 19.12 -2.79 12.71
CA ARG A 192 17.80 -3.10 13.27
C ARG A 192 16.94 -3.88 12.29
N TRP A 193 16.92 -3.47 11.03
CA TRP A 193 16.18 -4.15 9.98
C TRP A 193 16.70 -5.56 9.73
N GLU A 194 18.01 -5.74 9.65
CA GLU A 194 18.62 -7.06 9.47
C GLU A 194 18.35 -7.99 10.67
N ALA A 195 18.42 -7.46 11.89
CA ALA A 195 18.07 -8.20 13.10
C ALA A 195 16.58 -8.63 13.09
N TYR A 196 15.68 -7.73 12.67
CA TYR A 196 14.26 -8.05 12.56
C TYR A 196 14.00 -9.17 11.56
N LYS A 197 14.56 -9.09 10.34
CA LYS A 197 14.43 -10.15 9.33
C LYS A 197 14.98 -11.49 9.81
N ALA A 198 16.12 -11.47 10.50
CA ALA A 198 16.73 -12.70 11.06
C ALA A 198 15.84 -13.32 12.12
N GLY A 199 15.30 -12.53 13.04
CA GLY A 199 14.37 -12.98 14.08
C GLY A 199 13.09 -13.54 13.49
N PHE A 200 12.50 -12.87 12.50
CA PHE A 200 11.31 -13.33 11.79
C PHE A 200 11.52 -14.70 11.11
N LYS A 201 12.63 -14.88 10.41
CA LYS A 201 12.96 -16.18 9.78
C LYS A 201 13.16 -17.29 10.80
N SER A 202 13.72 -16.98 11.97
CA SER A 202 13.93 -17.94 13.06
C SER A 202 12.61 -18.37 13.69
N ALA A 203 11.64 -17.47 13.83
CA ALA A 203 10.32 -17.77 14.40
C ALA A 203 9.55 -18.84 13.59
N GLY A 204 9.77 -18.93 12.26
CA GLY A 204 9.13 -19.95 11.41
C GLY A 204 9.78 -21.33 11.46
N SER A 205 10.97 -21.50 12.08
CA SER A 205 11.80 -22.69 11.84
C SER A 205 12.03 -23.63 13.04
N SER A 206 11.85 -23.20 14.29
CA SER A 206 12.28 -24.04 15.43
C SER A 206 11.67 -23.73 16.80
N THR A 207 10.70 -22.82 16.91
CA THR A 207 10.11 -22.39 18.17
C THR A 207 8.59 -22.48 18.14
N PRO A 208 7.89 -22.53 19.28
CA PRO A 208 6.43 -22.39 19.33
C PRO A 208 5.93 -20.99 18.89
N VAL A 209 6.84 -20.05 18.65
CA VAL A 209 6.53 -18.69 18.18
C VAL A 209 6.30 -18.74 16.67
N THR A 210 5.13 -18.35 16.24
CA THR A 210 4.80 -18.24 14.81
C THR A 210 5.32 -16.92 14.23
N PRO A 211 5.48 -16.80 12.89
CA PRO A 211 5.88 -15.53 12.27
C PRO A 211 4.95 -14.36 12.62
N ILE A 212 3.65 -14.60 12.76
CA ILE A 212 2.70 -13.54 13.16
C ILE A 212 2.90 -13.15 14.63
N ASP A 213 3.09 -14.09 15.54
CA ASP A 213 3.35 -13.78 16.95
C ASP A 213 4.64 -12.96 17.08
N PHE A 214 5.72 -13.33 16.35
CA PHE A 214 6.95 -12.55 16.31
C PHE A 214 6.70 -11.13 15.79
N ALA A 215 5.95 -10.98 14.69
CA ALA A 215 5.69 -9.66 14.11
C ALA A 215 4.90 -8.77 15.08
N LEU A 216 3.89 -9.32 15.77
CA LEU A 216 3.07 -8.58 16.74
C LEU A 216 3.85 -8.21 18.02
N GLU A 217 4.79 -9.04 18.46
CA GLU A 217 5.65 -8.75 19.62
C GLU A 217 6.77 -7.75 19.30
N ASN A 218 7.11 -7.56 18.03
CA ASN A 218 8.19 -6.69 17.58
C ASN A 218 7.72 -5.57 16.66
N VAL A 219 6.50 -5.07 16.88
CA VAL A 219 5.96 -3.90 16.14
C VAL A 219 6.87 -2.68 16.42
N PHE A 220 7.23 -1.99 15.35
CA PHE A 220 8.07 -0.80 15.43
C PHE A 220 7.80 0.12 14.26
N ASN A 221 7.72 1.42 14.52
CA ASN A 221 7.61 2.43 13.48
C ASN A 221 8.50 3.63 13.78
N SER A 222 9.54 3.84 13.00
CA SER A 222 10.45 4.99 13.13
C SER A 222 9.73 6.34 13.17
N PHE A 223 8.54 6.46 12.53
CA PHE A 223 7.80 7.71 12.53
C PHE A 223 7.23 8.09 13.88
N GLU A 224 6.99 7.16 14.80
CA GLU A 224 6.53 7.46 16.16
C GLU A 224 7.47 8.46 16.85
N ILE A 225 8.78 8.32 16.62
CA ILE A 225 9.80 9.20 17.22
C ILE A 225 9.67 10.65 16.76
N SER A 226 9.26 10.88 15.49
CA SER A 226 9.14 12.21 14.90
C SER A 226 7.74 12.79 14.97
N VAL A 227 6.72 11.94 15.03
CA VAL A 227 5.30 12.29 14.94
C VAL A 227 4.68 12.53 16.30
N PHE A 228 4.80 11.60 17.26
CA PHE A 228 4.13 11.69 18.55
C PHE A 228 4.41 12.99 19.31
N PRO A 229 5.66 13.53 19.37
CA PRO A 229 5.91 14.80 20.06
C PRO A 229 5.16 16.00 19.46
N LYS A 230 4.72 15.91 18.21
CA LYS A 230 4.04 16.99 17.48
C LYS A 230 2.54 16.74 17.29
N HIS A 231 2.13 15.50 17.37
CA HIS A 231 0.78 15.01 17.12
C HIS A 231 0.30 14.09 18.24
N PRO A 232 0.05 14.62 19.46
CA PRO A 232 -0.27 13.81 20.63
C PRO A 232 -1.60 13.04 20.52
N LEU A 233 -2.47 13.37 19.55
CA LEU A 233 -3.69 12.60 19.29
C LEU A 233 -3.41 11.32 18.48
N VAL A 234 -2.21 11.18 17.94
CA VAL A 234 -1.77 9.99 17.16
C VAL A 234 -1.06 8.97 18.05
N GLU A 235 -0.52 9.39 19.22
CA GLU A 235 0.06 8.52 20.22
C GLU A 235 -1.02 7.67 20.94
#